data_df6a69f6ca1bb1723a7266e43333ed1e
#
_entry.id   df6a69f6ca1bb1723a7266e43333ed1e
#
_cell.length_a   1.000
_cell.length_b   1.000
_cell.length_c   1.000
_cell.angle_alpha   90.00
_cell.angle_beta   90.00
_cell.angle_gamma   90.00
#
_symmetry.space_group_name_H-M   'P 1'
#
loop_
_entity.id
_entity.type
_entity.pdbx_description
1 polymer ?
#
loop_
_entity_poly.entity_id
_entity_poly.type
_entity_poly.pdbx_seq_one_letter_code
_entity_poly.pdbx_strand_id
1 'polypeptide(L)'
;KRGETFYAVSPPPADWTEEQVNSFLREYNHRSLHNLTVHEAMPGHYVQLLRSNATSSKLRSVLSSGTFIEGWAVYCEAMMVEQGFLPDDLLMRLIVLKWNLRGVTNALLDQRIHLDGIDEAAAMKLMVDDAFQEEREAAGKYRRSLLTSVQLSTYFAGYLEVVDIRKETEALWGEDFELKRYHDTLMSFGSPPPAFVKALLLNQPIP
;
A
#
# COMPACT_ATOMS: atom_id res chain seq x y z
N LYS A 1 10.67 18.04 10.76
CA LYS A 1 9.64 19.07 10.52
C LYS A 1 8.57 18.94 11.57
N ARG A 2 8.20 20.04 12.23
CA ARG A 2 7.09 20.12 13.20
C ARG A 2 5.94 20.83 12.48
N GLY A 3 5.16 20.10 11.70
CA GLY A 3 3.96 20.62 11.05
C GLY A 3 2.73 19.86 11.54
N GLU A 4 1.57 20.48 11.44
CA GLU A 4 0.30 19.80 11.62
C GLU A 4 0.11 18.79 10.49
N THR A 5 -0.45 17.64 10.81
CA THR A 5 -0.75 16.57 9.85
C THR A 5 -2.25 16.33 9.84
N PHE A 6 -2.82 16.26 8.66
CA PHE A 6 -4.25 16.06 8.47
C PHE A 6 -4.50 14.76 7.72
N TYR A 7 -5.48 14.00 8.17
CA TYR A 7 -6.08 12.92 7.40
C TYR A 7 -7.39 13.45 6.83
N ALA A 8 -7.41 13.69 5.53
CA ALA A 8 -8.56 14.27 4.85
C ALA A 8 -9.35 13.20 4.10
N VAL A 9 -10.66 13.18 4.31
CA VAL A 9 -11.59 12.33 3.55
C VAL A 9 -12.42 13.24 2.66
N SER A 10 -12.25 13.10 1.34
CA SER A 10 -13.02 13.89 0.38
C SER A 10 -14.43 13.34 0.20
N PRO A 11 -15.45 14.17 0.27
CA PRO A 11 -16.81 13.74 -0.09
C PRO A 11 -16.91 13.49 -1.60
N PRO A 12 -17.91 12.71 -2.06
CA PRO A 12 -18.22 12.64 -3.48
C PRO A 12 -18.48 14.04 -4.07
N PRO A 13 -17.99 14.34 -5.29
CA PRO A 13 -18.28 15.60 -5.96
C PRO A 13 -19.79 15.88 -6.11
N ALA A 14 -20.16 17.14 -5.95
CA ALA A 14 -21.57 17.56 -5.95
C ALA A 14 -22.27 17.41 -7.32
N ASP A 15 -21.51 17.30 -8.40
CA ASP A 15 -21.99 17.12 -9.77
C ASP A 15 -22.16 15.65 -10.17
N TRP A 16 -21.90 14.71 -9.27
CA TRP A 16 -22.10 13.29 -9.55
C TRP A 16 -23.56 12.88 -9.47
N THR A 17 -23.95 11.94 -10.32
CA THR A 17 -25.27 11.29 -10.23
C THR A 17 -25.33 10.40 -8.97
N GLU A 18 -26.54 10.12 -8.53
CA GLU A 18 -26.76 9.21 -7.39
C GLU A 18 -26.12 7.83 -7.62
N GLU A 19 -26.19 7.30 -8.86
CA GLU A 19 -25.56 6.04 -9.22
C GLU A 19 -24.01 6.10 -9.06
N GLN A 20 -23.37 7.18 -9.50
CA GLN A 20 -21.94 7.38 -9.35
C GLN A 20 -21.54 7.50 -7.88
N VAL A 21 -22.33 8.21 -7.08
CA VAL A 21 -22.12 8.32 -5.62
C VAL A 21 -22.24 6.94 -4.97
N ASN A 22 -23.29 6.18 -5.30
CA ASN A 22 -23.51 4.85 -4.74
C ASN A 22 -22.39 3.86 -5.12
N SER A 23 -21.93 3.88 -6.36
CA SER A 23 -20.77 3.06 -6.80
C SER A 23 -19.52 3.42 -6.00
N PHE A 24 -19.22 4.70 -5.85
CA PHE A 24 -18.08 5.16 -5.07
C PHE A 24 -18.17 4.74 -3.59
N LEU A 25 -19.34 4.90 -2.96
CA LEU A 25 -19.54 4.53 -1.55
C LEU A 25 -19.55 3.00 -1.33
N ARG A 26 -19.88 2.19 -2.33
CA ARG A 26 -19.69 0.74 -2.27
C ARG A 26 -18.22 0.35 -2.27
N GLU A 27 -17.36 1.04 -3.04
CA GLU A 27 -15.90 0.81 -3.00
C GLU A 27 -15.32 1.28 -1.67
N TYR A 28 -15.67 2.51 -1.26
CA TYR A 28 -15.20 3.10 0.00
C TYR A 28 -16.22 2.92 1.13
N ASN A 29 -16.71 1.68 1.29
CA ASN A 29 -17.61 1.34 2.37
C ASN A 29 -16.91 1.41 3.75
N HIS A 30 -17.66 1.23 4.82
CA HIS A 30 -17.16 1.37 6.18
C HIS A 30 -15.91 0.53 6.49
N ARG A 31 -15.85 -0.73 5.99
CA ARG A 31 -14.68 -1.60 6.17
C ARG A 31 -13.50 -1.17 5.32
N SER A 32 -13.76 -0.73 4.10
CA SER A 32 -12.73 -0.16 3.23
C SER A 32 -12.13 1.10 3.84
N LEU A 33 -12.92 1.94 4.54
CA LEU A 33 -12.40 3.11 5.27
C LEU A 33 -11.51 2.71 6.45
N HIS A 34 -11.83 1.63 7.16
CA HIS A 34 -10.92 1.10 8.19
C HIS A 34 -9.59 0.65 7.58
N ASN A 35 -9.63 -0.10 6.47
CA ASN A 35 -8.43 -0.53 5.77
C ASN A 35 -7.61 0.65 5.25
N LEU A 36 -8.28 1.63 4.64
CA LEU A 36 -7.65 2.87 4.17
C LEU A 36 -7.00 3.65 5.32
N THR A 37 -7.64 3.71 6.48
CA THR A 37 -7.06 4.36 7.66
C THR A 37 -5.82 3.64 8.17
N VAL A 38 -5.78 2.31 8.12
CA VAL A 38 -4.58 1.52 8.40
C VAL A 38 -3.47 1.88 7.39
N HIS A 39 -3.80 1.95 6.11
CA HIS A 39 -2.86 2.27 5.03
C HIS A 39 -2.31 3.70 5.15
N GLU A 40 -3.18 4.69 5.24
CA GLU A 40 -2.78 6.11 5.21
C GLU A 40 -2.25 6.62 6.55
N ALA A 41 -2.80 6.13 7.66
CA ALA A 41 -2.48 6.67 8.98
C ALA A 41 -1.65 5.69 9.82
N MET A 42 -2.28 4.82 10.58
CA MET A 42 -1.64 4.00 11.60
C MET A 42 -1.96 2.52 11.42
N PRO A 43 -0.94 1.69 11.25
CA PRO A 43 0.52 1.94 11.29
C PRO A 43 1.17 2.29 9.93
N GLY A 44 0.38 2.60 8.89
CA GLY A 44 0.82 2.85 7.53
C GLY A 44 1.66 4.11 7.30
N HIS A 45 1.32 4.87 6.27
CA HIS A 45 2.14 5.98 5.77
C HIS A 45 2.52 7.03 6.82
N TYR A 46 1.57 7.46 7.66
CA TYR A 46 1.85 8.48 8.67
C TYR A 46 2.96 8.04 9.63
N VAL A 47 2.85 6.83 10.19
CA VAL A 47 3.83 6.31 11.14
C VAL A 47 5.18 6.09 10.47
N GLN A 48 5.20 5.51 9.27
CA GLN A 48 6.41 5.30 8.49
C GLN A 48 7.15 6.61 8.21
N LEU A 49 6.44 7.61 7.68
CA LEU A 49 7.05 8.90 7.34
C LEU A 49 7.50 9.67 8.58
N LEU A 50 6.76 9.57 9.70
CA LEU A 50 7.19 10.13 10.97
C LEU A 50 8.53 9.53 11.42
N ARG A 51 8.68 8.20 11.34
CA ARG A 51 9.92 7.50 11.68
C ARG A 51 11.04 7.79 10.68
N SER A 52 10.74 7.77 9.40
CA SER A 52 11.70 8.09 8.33
C SER A 52 12.27 9.50 8.47
N ASN A 53 11.44 10.48 8.80
CA ASN A 53 11.87 11.86 9.05
C ASN A 53 12.74 12.04 10.31
N ALA A 54 12.74 11.06 11.20
CA ALA A 54 13.57 11.06 12.40
C ALA A 54 14.97 10.46 12.17
N THR A 55 15.26 9.91 10.97
CA THR A 55 16.58 9.37 10.65
C THR A 55 17.67 10.44 10.75
N SER A 56 18.84 10.05 11.24
CA SER A 56 20.02 10.94 11.31
C SER A 56 20.65 11.23 9.94
N SER A 57 20.34 10.44 8.93
CA SER A 57 20.86 10.58 7.57
C SER A 57 20.03 11.59 6.77
N LYS A 58 20.61 12.75 6.47
CA LYS A 58 19.98 13.75 5.59
C LYS A 58 19.64 13.17 4.22
N LEU A 59 20.49 12.30 3.68
CA LEU A 59 20.25 11.65 2.40
C LEU A 59 18.99 10.79 2.44
N ARG A 60 18.84 9.94 3.45
CA ARG A 60 17.69 9.04 3.61
C ARG A 60 16.40 9.78 3.97
N SER A 61 16.49 10.97 4.54
CA SER A 61 15.30 11.80 4.81
C SER A 61 14.78 12.54 3.59
N VAL A 62 15.58 12.65 2.52
CA VAL A 62 15.23 13.35 1.28
C VAL A 62 14.95 12.36 0.14
N LEU A 63 15.79 11.34 -0.01
CA LEU A 63 15.65 10.31 -1.04
C LEU A 63 14.86 9.13 -0.48
N SER A 64 13.68 8.92 -1.03
CA SER A 64 12.77 7.85 -0.63
C SER A 64 12.39 6.97 -1.81
N SER A 65 12.03 5.73 -1.53
CA SER A 65 11.56 4.75 -2.49
C SER A 65 10.04 4.59 -2.38
N GLY A 66 9.31 4.87 -3.46
CA GLY A 66 7.87 4.61 -3.55
C GLY A 66 7.54 3.13 -3.30
N THR A 67 8.37 2.22 -3.81
CA THR A 67 8.21 0.77 -3.60
C THR A 67 8.25 0.39 -2.12
N PHE A 68 9.16 0.98 -1.33
CA PHE A 68 9.19 0.72 0.11
C PHE A 68 8.02 1.39 0.84
N ILE A 69 7.67 2.62 0.47
CA ILE A 69 6.60 3.38 1.12
C ILE A 69 5.24 2.70 0.90
N GLU A 70 4.89 2.41 -0.34
CA GLU A 70 3.63 1.73 -0.67
C GLU A 70 3.61 0.28 -0.17
N GLY A 71 4.73 -0.42 -0.32
CA GLY A 71 4.86 -1.79 0.17
C GLY A 71 4.65 -1.92 1.67
N TRP A 72 5.18 -0.99 2.47
CA TRP A 72 4.94 -0.92 3.90
C TRP A 72 3.45 -0.73 4.22
N ALA A 73 2.78 0.22 3.56
CA ALA A 73 1.38 0.50 3.85
C ALA A 73 0.47 -0.68 3.51
N VAL A 74 0.67 -1.34 2.36
CA VAL A 74 -0.06 -2.56 1.99
C VAL A 74 0.26 -3.72 2.95
N TYR A 75 1.51 -3.86 3.37
CA TYR A 75 1.88 -4.84 4.40
C TYR A 75 1.14 -4.59 5.71
N CYS A 76 0.97 -3.34 6.13
CA CYS A 76 0.23 -3.00 7.34
C CYS A 76 -1.23 -3.43 7.30
N GLU A 77 -1.88 -3.38 6.13
CA GLU A 77 -3.26 -3.83 5.97
C GLU A 77 -3.41 -5.31 6.36
N ALA A 78 -2.57 -6.18 5.81
CA ALA A 78 -2.58 -7.61 6.10
C ALA A 78 -2.13 -7.91 7.53
N MET A 79 -1.06 -7.26 7.98
CA MET A 79 -0.47 -7.43 9.31
C MET A 79 -1.46 -7.05 10.42
N MET A 80 -2.23 -5.98 10.27
CA MET A 80 -3.21 -5.57 11.28
C MET A 80 -4.31 -6.61 11.48
N VAL A 81 -4.79 -7.22 10.40
CA VAL A 81 -5.77 -8.31 10.48
C VAL A 81 -5.13 -9.57 11.08
N GLU A 82 -3.88 -9.88 10.75
CA GLU A 82 -3.10 -10.95 11.37
C GLU A 82 -2.99 -10.76 12.90
N GLN A 83 -2.79 -9.51 13.35
CA GLN A 83 -2.68 -9.15 14.76
C GLN A 83 -4.04 -8.96 15.47
N GLY A 84 -5.14 -9.31 14.83
CA GLY A 84 -6.46 -9.29 15.44
C GLY A 84 -7.19 -7.95 15.36
N PHE A 85 -6.87 -7.11 14.39
CA PHE A 85 -7.67 -5.92 14.14
C PHE A 85 -9.06 -6.32 13.62
N LEU A 86 -10.11 -5.93 14.34
CA LEU A 86 -11.51 -6.32 14.10
C LEU A 86 -11.69 -7.84 13.95
N PRO A 87 -11.32 -8.65 14.97
CA PRO A 87 -11.15 -10.11 14.84
C PRO A 87 -12.45 -10.84 14.54
N ASP A 88 -13.60 -10.31 14.97
CA ASP A 88 -14.93 -10.91 14.80
C ASP A 88 -15.57 -10.52 13.46
N ASP A 89 -14.95 -9.63 12.69
CA ASP A 89 -15.46 -9.19 11.40
C ASP A 89 -14.78 -9.94 10.24
N LEU A 90 -15.35 -11.09 9.85
CA LEU A 90 -14.85 -11.89 8.72
C LEU A 90 -14.82 -11.10 7.40
N LEU A 91 -15.72 -10.12 7.23
CA LEU A 91 -15.74 -9.27 6.04
C LEU A 91 -14.55 -8.32 6.00
N MET A 92 -13.95 -7.99 7.16
CA MET A 92 -12.73 -7.20 7.17
C MET A 92 -11.57 -7.95 6.48
N ARG A 93 -11.44 -9.25 6.72
CA ARG A 93 -10.46 -10.10 6.01
C ARG A 93 -10.72 -10.13 4.51
N LEU A 94 -11.99 -10.20 4.10
CA LEU A 94 -12.36 -10.17 2.68
C LEU A 94 -12.00 -8.83 2.04
N ILE A 95 -12.19 -7.72 2.74
CA ILE A 95 -11.80 -6.38 2.25
C ILE A 95 -10.28 -6.29 2.06
N VAL A 96 -9.48 -6.76 3.02
CA VAL A 96 -8.01 -6.78 2.88
C VAL A 96 -7.59 -7.61 1.66
N LEU A 97 -8.21 -8.78 1.44
CA LEU A 97 -7.94 -9.61 0.26
C LEU A 97 -8.35 -8.91 -1.05
N LYS A 98 -9.51 -8.24 -1.07
CA LYS A 98 -9.96 -7.42 -2.22
C LYS A 98 -8.93 -6.31 -2.52
N TRP A 99 -8.43 -5.63 -1.51
CA TRP A 99 -7.44 -4.57 -1.68
C TRP A 99 -6.08 -5.12 -2.12
N ASN A 100 -5.68 -6.29 -1.64
CA ASN A 100 -4.49 -6.98 -2.14
C ASN A 100 -4.64 -7.34 -3.63
N LEU A 101 -5.80 -7.91 -4.03
CA LEU A 101 -6.12 -8.17 -5.43
C LEU A 101 -6.10 -6.89 -6.28
N ARG A 102 -6.58 -5.78 -5.72
CA ARG A 102 -6.47 -4.45 -6.35
C ARG A 102 -5.00 -4.05 -6.58
N GLY A 103 -4.11 -4.34 -5.62
CA GLY A 103 -2.67 -4.14 -5.76
C GLY A 103 -2.05 -4.97 -6.88
N VAL A 104 -2.39 -6.26 -6.97
CA VAL A 104 -1.99 -7.14 -8.09
C VAL A 104 -2.48 -6.58 -9.43
N THR A 105 -3.76 -6.20 -9.48
CA THR A 105 -4.38 -5.64 -10.68
C THR A 105 -3.72 -4.32 -11.10
N ASN A 106 -3.33 -3.47 -10.14
CA ASN A 106 -2.60 -2.24 -10.42
C ASN A 106 -1.28 -2.52 -11.13
N ALA A 107 -0.51 -3.54 -10.69
CA ALA A 107 0.76 -3.92 -11.32
C ALA A 107 0.56 -4.44 -12.75
N LEU A 108 -0.46 -5.27 -12.97
CA LEU A 108 -0.82 -5.76 -14.30
C LEU A 108 -1.31 -4.63 -15.21
N LEU A 109 -2.13 -3.74 -14.69
CA LEU A 109 -2.68 -2.59 -15.43
C LEU A 109 -1.57 -1.67 -15.92
N ASP A 110 -0.62 -1.32 -15.05
CA ASP A 110 0.51 -0.47 -15.35
C ASP A 110 1.34 -1.04 -16.53
N GLN A 111 1.69 -2.33 -16.44
CA GLN A 111 2.42 -3.01 -17.52
C GLN A 111 1.62 -3.05 -18.83
N ARG A 112 0.35 -3.46 -18.76
CA ARG A 112 -0.49 -3.61 -19.97
C ARG A 112 -0.75 -2.29 -20.68
N ILE A 113 -0.92 -1.19 -19.93
CA ILE A 113 -1.11 0.13 -20.52
C ILE A 113 0.19 0.60 -21.20
N HIS A 114 1.32 0.51 -20.51
CA HIS A 114 2.55 1.14 -20.97
C HIS A 114 3.40 0.27 -21.90
N LEU A 115 3.24 -1.06 -21.88
CA LEU A 115 3.97 -1.98 -22.73
C LEU A 115 3.09 -2.57 -23.84
N ASP A 116 1.86 -2.95 -23.53
CA ASP A 116 0.98 -3.65 -24.47
C ASP A 116 -0.02 -2.69 -25.15
N GLY A 117 -0.24 -1.50 -24.60
CA GLY A 117 -1.15 -0.50 -25.14
C GLY A 117 -2.62 -0.92 -25.10
N ILE A 118 -3.07 -1.61 -24.01
CA ILE A 118 -4.47 -2.00 -23.89
C ILE A 118 -5.41 -0.81 -23.89
N ASP A 119 -6.59 -0.98 -24.44
CA ASP A 119 -7.64 0.03 -24.45
C ASP A 119 -8.42 0.13 -23.13
N GLU A 120 -9.29 1.12 -23.04
CA GLU A 120 -10.09 1.35 -21.85
C GLU A 120 -11.02 0.15 -21.54
N ALA A 121 -11.60 -0.49 -22.56
CA ALA A 121 -12.50 -1.61 -22.36
C ALA A 121 -11.78 -2.81 -21.72
N ALA A 122 -10.59 -3.15 -22.21
CA ALA A 122 -9.76 -4.21 -21.63
C ALA A 122 -9.28 -3.85 -20.21
N ALA A 123 -8.93 -2.59 -19.96
CA ALA A 123 -8.54 -2.11 -18.63
C ALA A 123 -9.71 -2.16 -17.65
N MET A 124 -10.90 -1.73 -18.07
CA MET A 124 -12.12 -1.79 -17.24
C MET A 124 -12.49 -3.24 -16.92
N LYS A 125 -12.44 -4.16 -17.91
CA LYS A 125 -12.67 -5.57 -17.68
C LYS A 125 -11.73 -6.15 -16.61
N LEU A 126 -10.44 -5.86 -16.71
CA LEU A 126 -9.45 -6.31 -15.73
C LEU A 126 -9.76 -5.79 -14.31
N MET A 127 -10.20 -4.55 -14.18
CA MET A 127 -10.45 -3.95 -12.87
C MET A 127 -11.81 -4.34 -12.28
N VAL A 128 -12.86 -4.33 -13.09
CA VAL A 128 -14.25 -4.56 -12.64
C VAL A 128 -14.57 -6.04 -12.57
N ASP A 129 -14.40 -6.77 -13.69
CA ASP A 129 -14.82 -8.17 -13.77
C ASP A 129 -13.85 -9.10 -13.04
N ASP A 130 -12.53 -8.91 -13.23
CA ASP A 130 -11.53 -9.82 -12.71
C ASP A 130 -11.07 -9.44 -11.28
N ALA A 131 -11.17 -8.16 -10.89
CA ALA A 131 -10.69 -7.67 -9.60
C ALA A 131 -11.78 -7.01 -8.72
N PHE A 132 -13.03 -7.09 -9.10
CA PHE A 132 -14.21 -6.67 -8.31
C PHE A 132 -14.18 -5.21 -7.85
N GLN A 133 -13.52 -4.34 -8.61
CA GLN A 133 -13.53 -2.90 -8.33
C GLN A 133 -14.82 -2.28 -8.84
N GLU A 134 -15.32 -1.26 -8.15
CA GLU A 134 -16.49 -0.51 -8.59
C GLU A 134 -16.16 0.33 -9.84
N GLU A 135 -17.08 0.40 -10.80
CA GLU A 135 -16.88 1.04 -12.09
C GLU A 135 -16.38 2.48 -11.97
N ARG A 136 -16.94 3.24 -11.02
CA ARG A 136 -16.56 4.65 -10.85
C ARG A 136 -15.11 4.81 -10.43
N GLU A 137 -14.64 3.96 -9.52
CA GLU A 137 -13.22 3.93 -9.10
C GLU A 137 -12.32 3.46 -10.24
N ALA A 138 -12.72 2.39 -10.94
CA ALA A 138 -11.97 1.83 -12.06
C ALA A 138 -11.79 2.86 -13.18
N ALA A 139 -12.83 3.60 -13.56
CA ALA A 139 -12.77 4.64 -14.57
C ALA A 139 -11.84 5.80 -14.18
N GLY A 140 -11.84 6.20 -12.91
CA GLY A 140 -10.91 7.19 -12.38
C GLY A 140 -9.47 6.70 -12.39
N LYS A 141 -9.25 5.44 -12.01
CA LYS A 141 -7.95 4.79 -12.01
C LYS A 141 -7.37 4.64 -13.42
N TYR A 142 -8.17 4.23 -14.39
CA TYR A 142 -7.71 4.15 -15.77
C TYR A 142 -7.16 5.48 -16.26
N ARG A 143 -7.89 6.59 -16.07
CA ARG A 143 -7.41 7.92 -16.45
C ARG A 143 -6.11 8.31 -15.73
N ARG A 144 -6.01 8.02 -14.44
CA ARG A 144 -4.79 8.29 -13.67
C ARG A 144 -3.61 7.46 -14.16
N SER A 145 -3.82 6.20 -14.54
CA SER A 145 -2.76 5.32 -15.02
C SER A 145 -2.15 5.75 -16.36
N LEU A 146 -2.88 6.51 -17.15
CA LEU A 146 -2.34 7.12 -18.38
C LEU A 146 -1.41 8.32 -18.12
N LEU A 147 -1.47 8.91 -16.92
CA LEU A 147 -0.69 10.09 -16.55
C LEU A 147 0.61 9.74 -15.80
N THR A 148 0.73 8.50 -15.32
CA THR A 148 1.88 8.03 -14.55
C THR A 148 2.29 6.64 -15.01
N SER A 149 3.56 6.30 -14.90
CA SER A 149 4.05 4.94 -15.13
C SER A 149 4.82 4.44 -13.92
N VAL A 150 4.82 3.11 -13.71
CA VAL A 150 5.52 2.40 -12.62
C VAL A 150 4.90 2.60 -11.23
N GLN A 151 4.20 3.72 -10.98
CA GLN A 151 3.59 4.00 -9.66
C GLN A 151 2.63 2.88 -9.21
N LEU A 152 1.78 2.40 -10.09
CA LEU A 152 0.80 1.36 -9.76
C LEU A 152 1.45 0.01 -9.45
N SER A 153 2.63 -0.26 -9.99
CA SER A 153 3.40 -1.48 -9.71
C SER A 153 4.02 -1.48 -8.30
N THR A 154 4.25 -0.31 -7.70
CA THR A 154 4.95 -0.19 -6.40
C THR A 154 4.18 -0.81 -5.24
N TYR A 155 2.85 -0.84 -5.29
CA TYR A 155 2.01 -1.40 -4.24
C TYR A 155 2.28 -2.90 -4.04
N PHE A 156 2.08 -3.68 -5.08
CA PHE A 156 2.22 -5.14 -4.99
C PHE A 156 3.68 -5.59 -4.93
N ALA A 157 4.55 -5.02 -5.75
CA ALA A 157 5.98 -5.35 -5.71
C ALA A 157 6.58 -5.00 -4.34
N GLY A 158 6.26 -3.81 -3.81
CA GLY A 158 6.73 -3.40 -2.50
C GLY A 158 6.18 -4.27 -1.37
N TYR A 159 4.91 -4.66 -1.44
CA TYR A 159 4.33 -5.61 -0.47
C TYR A 159 5.10 -6.93 -0.42
N LEU A 160 5.37 -7.52 -1.57
CA LEU A 160 6.14 -8.77 -1.64
C LEU A 160 7.53 -8.62 -1.02
N GLU A 161 8.24 -7.54 -1.33
CA GLU A 161 9.56 -7.25 -0.77
C GLU A 161 9.51 -7.10 0.77
N VAL A 162 8.54 -6.36 1.31
CA VAL A 162 8.41 -6.20 2.77
C VAL A 162 8.07 -7.51 3.46
N VAL A 163 7.19 -8.34 2.86
CA VAL A 163 6.85 -9.66 3.38
C VAL A 163 8.07 -10.59 3.37
N ASP A 164 8.87 -10.56 2.32
CA ASP A 164 10.07 -11.40 2.21
C ASP A 164 11.15 -10.96 3.22
N ILE A 165 11.35 -9.65 3.39
CA ILE A 165 12.24 -9.11 4.43
C ILE A 165 11.79 -9.59 5.83
N ARG A 166 10.48 -9.57 6.11
CA ARG A 166 9.94 -10.09 7.37
C ARG A 166 10.27 -11.56 7.55
N LYS A 167 9.96 -12.41 6.58
CA LYS A 167 10.22 -13.86 6.64
C LYS A 167 11.69 -14.17 6.88
N GLU A 168 12.59 -13.50 6.18
CA GLU A 168 14.02 -13.72 6.37
C GLU A 168 14.50 -13.24 7.75
N THR A 169 13.91 -12.14 8.26
CA THR A 169 14.21 -11.66 9.60
C THR A 169 13.69 -12.62 10.68
N GLU A 170 12.48 -13.16 10.52
CA GLU A 170 11.93 -14.19 11.39
C GLU A 170 12.84 -15.42 11.42
N ALA A 171 13.30 -15.87 10.27
CA ALA A 171 14.22 -17.00 10.17
C ALA A 171 15.59 -16.72 10.83
N LEU A 172 16.11 -15.50 10.69
CA LEU A 172 17.41 -15.11 11.26
C LEU A 172 17.37 -14.92 12.77
N TRP A 173 16.31 -14.26 13.28
CA TRP A 173 16.18 -13.95 14.70
C TRP A 173 15.61 -15.12 15.51
N GLY A 174 14.93 -16.09 14.86
CA GLY A 174 14.38 -17.28 15.50
C GLY A 174 13.47 -16.93 16.69
N GLU A 175 13.77 -17.49 17.86
CA GLU A 175 13.00 -17.27 19.08
C GLU A 175 13.07 -15.84 19.63
N ASP A 176 14.07 -15.06 19.21
CA ASP A 176 14.23 -13.64 19.58
C ASP A 176 13.42 -12.70 18.68
N PHE A 177 12.63 -13.23 17.74
CA PHE A 177 11.82 -12.40 16.86
C PHE A 177 10.64 -11.77 17.62
N GLU A 178 10.61 -10.44 17.63
CA GLU A 178 9.49 -9.63 18.09
C GLU A 178 9.02 -8.70 16.99
N LEU A 179 7.73 -8.76 16.64
CA LEU A 179 7.14 -7.98 15.57
C LEU A 179 7.38 -6.48 15.76
N LYS A 180 7.22 -5.97 16.98
CA LYS A 180 7.49 -4.57 17.29
C LYS A 180 8.95 -4.18 17.06
N ARG A 181 9.88 -5.00 17.50
CA ARG A 181 11.32 -4.79 17.29
C ARG A 181 11.66 -4.80 15.81
N TYR A 182 11.08 -5.74 15.05
CA TYR A 182 11.23 -5.78 13.60
C TYR A 182 10.78 -4.47 12.94
N HIS A 183 9.56 -4.02 13.23
CA HIS A 183 9.00 -2.79 12.65
C HIS A 183 9.81 -1.55 13.04
N ASP A 184 10.16 -1.39 14.31
CA ASP A 184 10.96 -0.26 14.78
C ASP A 184 12.33 -0.21 14.10
N THR A 185 12.98 -1.37 13.92
CA THR A 185 14.28 -1.47 13.24
C THR A 185 14.14 -1.15 11.76
N LEU A 186 13.17 -1.79 11.08
CA LEU A 186 12.91 -1.57 9.66
C LEU A 186 12.71 -0.09 9.31
N MET A 187 11.84 0.59 10.07
CA MET A 187 11.52 2.00 9.86
C MET A 187 12.64 2.96 10.28
N SER A 188 13.59 2.54 11.12
CA SER A 188 14.71 3.38 11.56
C SER A 188 15.68 3.72 10.43
N PHE A 189 15.68 2.92 9.36
CA PHE A 189 16.57 3.15 8.21
C PHE A 189 16.11 4.27 7.27
N GLY A 190 14.96 4.88 7.54
CA GLY A 190 14.32 5.80 6.60
C GLY A 190 13.49 5.05 5.58
N SER A 191 13.41 5.57 4.34
CA SER A 191 12.63 4.93 3.27
C SER A 191 13.47 4.63 2.02
N PRO A 192 14.67 3.98 2.15
CA PRO A 192 15.45 3.60 0.97
C PRO A 192 14.76 2.44 0.22
N PRO A 193 15.22 2.06 -0.99
CA PRO A 193 14.69 0.90 -1.70
C PRO A 193 14.74 -0.38 -0.84
N PRO A 194 13.79 -1.33 -1.00
CA PRO A 194 13.69 -2.53 -0.16
C PRO A 194 14.97 -3.35 -0.06
N ALA A 195 15.72 -3.49 -1.16
CA ALA A 195 17.00 -4.22 -1.16
C ALA A 195 18.03 -3.62 -0.17
N PHE A 196 18.07 -2.29 -0.03
CA PHE A 196 18.93 -1.62 0.94
C PHE A 196 18.43 -1.77 2.38
N VAL A 197 17.09 -1.70 2.57
CA VAL A 197 16.47 -1.98 3.87
C VAL A 197 16.80 -3.39 4.34
N LYS A 198 16.66 -4.37 3.45
CA LYS A 198 17.01 -5.77 3.69
C LYS A 198 18.47 -5.92 4.09
N ALA A 199 19.38 -5.38 3.30
CA ALA A 199 20.81 -5.47 3.57
C ALA A 199 21.20 -4.86 4.93
N LEU A 200 20.60 -3.71 5.27
CA LEU A 200 20.83 -3.05 6.57
C LEU A 200 20.28 -3.88 7.74
N LEU A 201 19.07 -4.42 7.59
CA LEU A 201 18.38 -5.19 8.63
C LEU A 201 19.07 -6.53 8.92
N LEU A 202 19.49 -7.22 7.85
CA LEU A 202 20.12 -8.54 7.93
C LEU A 202 21.65 -8.47 8.03
N ASN A 203 22.23 -7.28 8.14
CA ASN A 203 23.67 -7.05 8.17
C ASN A 203 24.40 -7.69 6.99
N GLN A 204 23.85 -7.55 5.80
CA GLN A 204 24.39 -8.03 4.53
C GLN A 204 25.16 -6.91 3.78
N PRO A 205 26.01 -7.25 2.82
CA PRO A 205 26.61 -6.26 1.93
C PRO A 205 25.54 -5.42 1.22
N ILE A 206 25.79 -4.11 1.12
CA ILE A 206 24.89 -3.19 0.39
C ILE A 206 24.98 -3.51 -1.11
N PRO A 207 23.84 -3.69 -1.82
CA PRO A 207 23.82 -4.04 -3.23
C PRO A 207 24.30 -2.92 -4.15
#